data_ccb6b42c6452081fbe861f2813e1bac9
#
_entry.id   ccb6b42c6452081fbe861f2813e1bac9
#
_cell.length_a   1.000
_cell.length_b   1.000
_cell.length_c   1.000
_cell.angle_alpha   90.00
_cell.angle_beta   90.00
_cell.angle_gamma   90.00
#
_symmetry.space_group_name_H-M   'P 1'
#
loop_
_entity.id
_entity.type
_entity.pdbx_description
1 polymer ?
#
loop_
_entity_poly.entity_id
_entity_poly.type
_entity_poly.pdbx_seq_one_letter_code
_entity_poly.pdbx_strand_id
1 'polypeptide(L)'
;MKSLSLMAASLAVWGLSGAAQATTVVNQAITEAEVRNAQAAWCKALVDISTTGATQGQAAAKALAEKVIDAAYGYQMGAVLFKPTLTVAPQTFRTTKAGAVAYFVGGDSNFPKDTGFALKGWTKCESKNAAVFIAGDSASSMGNVMITDRAGKVTTVDKTWKYVKDDAVQLRIVLHHSSLPYSGT
;
A
#
# COMPACT_ATOMS: atom_id res chain seq x y z
N MET A 1 22.40 -26.91 -88.10
CA MET A 1 22.34 -25.70 -87.29
C MET A 1 21.45 -26.01 -86.09
N LYS A 2 22.03 -26.27 -84.92
CA LYS A 2 21.33 -26.61 -83.67
C LYS A 2 21.44 -25.43 -82.74
N SER A 3 20.30 -24.80 -82.39
CA SER A 3 20.23 -23.70 -81.46
C SER A 3 20.17 -24.24 -80.04
N LEU A 4 21.13 -23.80 -79.22
CA LEU A 4 21.17 -24.06 -77.77
C LEU A 4 20.33 -23.01 -77.08
N SER A 5 19.23 -23.42 -76.36
CA SER A 5 18.48 -22.55 -75.46
C SER A 5 19.10 -22.59 -74.04
N LEU A 6 19.59 -21.46 -73.55
CA LEU A 6 20.00 -21.31 -72.18
C LEU A 6 18.77 -21.09 -71.34
N MET A 7 18.51 -21.99 -70.36
CA MET A 7 17.56 -21.76 -69.25
C MET A 7 18.27 -21.02 -68.09
N ALA A 8 17.83 -19.84 -67.82
CA ALA A 8 18.26 -19.09 -66.60
C ALA A 8 17.41 -19.56 -65.39
N ALA A 9 18.08 -20.17 -64.41
CA ALA A 9 17.48 -20.53 -63.17
C ALA A 9 17.52 -19.34 -62.21
N SER A 10 16.38 -18.76 -61.92
CA SER A 10 16.25 -17.70 -60.90
C SER A 10 16.19 -18.31 -59.48
N LEU A 11 17.23 -18.10 -58.67
CA LEU A 11 17.24 -18.43 -57.25
C LEU A 11 16.46 -17.36 -56.48
N ALA A 12 15.26 -17.71 -56.02
CA ALA A 12 14.50 -16.88 -55.07
C ALA A 12 15.11 -17.07 -53.67
N VAL A 13 15.78 -16.03 -53.16
CA VAL A 13 16.27 -15.97 -51.78
C VAL A 13 15.07 -15.58 -50.90
N TRP A 14 14.51 -16.54 -50.17
CA TRP A 14 13.50 -16.29 -49.16
C TRP A 14 14.21 -15.73 -47.91
N GLY A 15 14.13 -14.41 -47.71
CA GLY A 15 14.56 -13.74 -46.48
C GLY A 15 13.65 -14.15 -45.34
N LEU A 16 14.13 -14.98 -44.43
CA LEU A 16 13.50 -15.23 -43.13
C LEU A 16 13.62 -13.95 -42.28
N SER A 17 12.61 -13.09 -42.36
CA SER A 17 12.46 -12.00 -41.41
C SER A 17 12.04 -12.61 -40.07
N GLY A 18 13.01 -12.98 -39.24
CA GLY A 18 12.76 -13.34 -37.84
C GLY A 18 12.20 -12.13 -37.11
N ALA A 19 10.91 -12.13 -36.84
CA ALA A 19 10.33 -11.15 -35.92
C ALA A 19 11.02 -11.33 -34.56
N ALA A 20 11.79 -10.33 -34.14
CA ALA A 20 12.36 -10.30 -32.78
C ALA A 20 11.21 -10.30 -31.80
N GLN A 21 11.04 -11.38 -31.04
CA GLN A 21 10.06 -11.41 -29.95
C GLN A 21 10.55 -10.47 -28.87
N ALA A 22 9.70 -9.51 -28.49
CA ALA A 22 9.97 -8.62 -27.38
C ALA A 22 10.10 -9.45 -26.09
N THR A 23 11.22 -9.30 -25.40
CA THR A 23 11.43 -9.94 -24.11
C THR A 23 10.51 -9.28 -23.08
N THR A 24 9.68 -10.07 -22.39
CA THR A 24 8.90 -9.56 -21.25
C THR A 24 9.85 -9.36 -20.07
N VAL A 25 9.95 -8.11 -19.60
CA VAL A 25 10.76 -7.76 -18.43
C VAL A 25 9.81 -7.41 -17.30
N VAL A 26 9.90 -8.14 -16.16
CA VAL A 26 9.22 -7.80 -14.92
C VAL A 26 10.21 -7.06 -14.03
N ASN A 27 9.89 -5.82 -13.66
CA ASN A 27 10.69 -5.01 -12.75
C ASN A 27 9.99 -4.88 -11.40
N GLN A 28 10.56 -5.49 -10.37
CA GLN A 28 10.06 -5.43 -8.99
C GLN A 28 10.63 -4.25 -8.19
N ALA A 29 11.57 -3.47 -8.74
CA ALA A 29 12.15 -2.35 -8.04
C ALA A 29 11.08 -1.32 -7.63
N ILE A 30 11.19 -0.86 -6.38
CA ILE A 30 10.32 0.20 -5.84
C ILE A 30 10.96 1.55 -6.12
N THR A 31 10.12 2.54 -6.43
CA THR A 31 10.53 3.94 -6.61
C THR A 31 10.07 4.79 -5.43
N GLU A 32 10.72 5.93 -5.20
CA GLU A 32 10.29 6.91 -4.20
C GLU A 32 8.86 7.42 -4.49
N ALA A 33 8.51 7.59 -5.75
CA ALA A 33 7.18 8.02 -6.17
C ALA A 33 6.10 7.00 -5.75
N GLU A 34 6.36 5.70 -5.89
CA GLU A 34 5.43 4.65 -5.44
C GLU A 34 5.24 4.70 -3.91
N VAL A 35 6.31 4.91 -3.14
CA VAL A 35 6.22 5.05 -1.67
C VAL A 35 5.37 6.27 -1.31
N ARG A 36 5.63 7.44 -1.90
CA ARG A 36 4.85 8.66 -1.66
C ARG A 36 3.38 8.51 -2.04
N ASN A 37 3.10 7.86 -3.17
CA ASN A 37 1.73 7.59 -3.62
C ASN A 37 0.99 6.63 -2.66
N ALA A 38 1.66 5.59 -2.16
CA ALA A 38 1.08 4.69 -1.17
C ALA A 38 0.76 5.41 0.15
N GLN A 39 1.62 6.31 0.61
CA GLN A 39 1.39 7.15 1.79
C GLN A 39 0.22 8.11 1.60
N ALA A 40 0.14 8.77 0.44
CA ALA A 40 -0.97 9.67 0.09
C ALA A 40 -2.31 8.91 0.00
N ALA A 41 -2.30 7.72 -0.61
CA ALA A 41 -3.47 6.85 -0.71
C ALA A 41 -3.93 6.37 0.69
N TRP A 42 -2.99 6.01 1.57
CA TRP A 42 -3.31 5.66 2.96
C TRP A 42 -3.95 6.83 3.71
N CYS A 43 -3.40 8.03 3.57
CA CYS A 43 -3.95 9.24 4.17
C CYS A 43 -5.36 9.55 3.65
N LYS A 44 -5.57 9.47 2.33
CA LYS A 44 -6.89 9.64 1.72
C LYS A 44 -7.88 8.61 2.27
N ALA A 45 -7.50 7.34 2.31
CA ALA A 45 -8.35 6.27 2.81
C ALA A 45 -8.76 6.47 4.27
N LEU A 46 -7.86 6.97 5.14
CA LEU A 46 -8.19 7.29 6.53
C LEU A 46 -9.31 8.33 6.62
N VAL A 47 -9.24 9.38 5.81
CA VAL A 47 -10.27 10.44 5.76
C VAL A 47 -11.57 9.93 5.13
N ASP A 48 -11.49 9.12 4.07
CA ASP A 48 -12.67 8.52 3.44
C ASP A 48 -13.43 7.60 4.41
N ILE A 49 -12.72 6.74 5.16
CA ILE A 49 -13.32 5.88 6.19
C ILE A 49 -13.96 6.73 7.29
N SER A 50 -13.29 7.79 7.73
CA SER A 50 -13.81 8.74 8.73
C SER A 50 -15.11 9.37 8.26
N THR A 51 -15.15 9.86 7.03
CA THR A 51 -16.33 10.49 6.42
C THR A 51 -17.47 9.49 6.23
N THR A 52 -17.15 8.30 5.71
CA THR A 52 -18.13 7.22 5.52
C THR A 52 -18.76 6.82 6.86
N GLY A 53 -17.94 6.68 7.91
CA GLY A 53 -18.45 6.36 9.24
C GLY A 53 -19.41 7.43 9.80
N ALA A 54 -19.11 8.70 9.52
CA ALA A 54 -19.96 9.81 9.97
C ALA A 54 -21.26 9.97 9.19
N THR A 55 -21.26 9.64 7.89
CA THR A 55 -22.41 9.89 7.00
C THR A 55 -23.26 8.66 6.72
N GLN A 56 -22.67 7.46 6.78
CA GLN A 56 -23.30 6.19 6.40
C GLN A 56 -23.24 5.13 7.52
N GLY A 57 -22.58 5.44 8.62
CA GLY A 57 -22.47 4.57 9.79
C GLY A 57 -21.32 3.58 9.76
N GLN A 58 -21.13 2.90 10.89
CA GLN A 58 -19.99 2.02 11.14
C GLN A 58 -19.91 0.83 10.16
N ALA A 59 -21.05 0.24 9.77
CA ALA A 59 -21.06 -0.90 8.85
C ALA A 59 -20.48 -0.54 7.47
N ALA A 60 -20.84 0.62 6.95
CA ALA A 60 -20.31 1.14 5.68
C ALA A 60 -18.81 1.47 5.80
N ALA A 61 -18.39 2.09 6.91
CA ALA A 61 -16.99 2.36 7.19
C ALA A 61 -16.17 1.07 7.30
N LYS A 62 -16.72 0.01 7.91
CA LYS A 62 -16.07 -1.30 8.00
C LYS A 62 -15.86 -1.92 6.62
N ALA A 63 -16.90 -1.94 5.79
CA ALA A 63 -16.79 -2.46 4.43
C ALA A 63 -15.74 -1.70 3.58
N LEU A 64 -15.64 -0.37 3.76
CA LEU A 64 -14.59 0.43 3.11
C LEU A 64 -13.21 0.11 3.68
N ALA A 65 -13.07 0.01 5.01
CA ALA A 65 -11.80 -0.31 5.66
C ALA A 65 -11.27 -1.69 5.25
N GLU A 66 -12.14 -2.69 5.12
CA GLU A 66 -11.77 -4.03 4.62
C GLU A 66 -11.18 -3.98 3.22
N LYS A 67 -11.81 -3.23 2.30
CA LYS A 67 -11.30 -3.03 0.92
C LYS A 67 -9.96 -2.30 0.90
N VAL A 68 -9.81 -1.26 1.72
CA VAL A 68 -8.56 -0.49 1.83
C VAL A 68 -7.43 -1.36 2.38
N ILE A 69 -7.71 -2.16 3.41
CA ILE A 69 -6.72 -3.06 4.00
C ILE A 69 -6.29 -4.14 3.00
N ASP A 70 -7.24 -4.73 2.25
CA ASP A 70 -6.93 -5.70 1.19
C ASP A 70 -6.06 -5.10 0.07
N ALA A 71 -6.28 -3.83 -0.27
CA ALA A 71 -5.52 -3.16 -1.32
C ALA A 71 -4.14 -2.69 -0.85
N ALA A 72 -4.00 -2.21 0.39
CA ALA A 72 -2.81 -1.52 0.86
C ALA A 72 -1.86 -2.41 1.68
N TYR A 73 -2.38 -3.42 2.39
CA TYR A 73 -1.58 -4.24 3.31
C TYR A 73 -1.33 -5.64 2.76
N GLY A 74 -0.21 -6.22 3.17
CA GLY A 74 0.23 -7.54 2.72
C GLY A 74 -0.30 -8.72 3.55
N TYR A 75 -1.51 -8.64 4.15
CA TYR A 75 -2.06 -9.73 4.96
C TYR A 75 -2.28 -11.03 4.18
N GLN A 76 -2.44 -10.96 2.86
CA GLN A 76 -2.48 -12.14 1.98
C GLN A 76 -1.12 -12.81 1.81
N MET A 77 -0.03 -12.11 2.12
CA MET A 77 1.35 -12.63 2.05
C MET A 77 1.81 -13.22 3.39
N GLY A 78 1.10 -12.92 4.49
CA GLY A 78 1.44 -13.35 5.84
C GLY A 78 1.09 -12.31 6.90
N ALA A 79 1.70 -12.42 8.08
CA ALA A 79 1.51 -11.47 9.16
C ALA A 79 2.09 -10.10 8.80
N VAL A 80 1.30 -9.05 8.96
CA VAL A 80 1.79 -7.66 8.89
C VAL A 80 2.27 -7.23 10.27
N LEU A 81 3.45 -6.62 10.34
CA LEU A 81 4.03 -6.12 11.58
C LEU A 81 3.39 -4.77 11.94
N PHE A 82 2.13 -4.82 12.37
CA PHE A 82 1.37 -3.62 12.66
C PHE A 82 1.29 -3.35 14.17
N LYS A 83 1.92 -2.27 14.62
CA LYS A 83 1.76 -1.64 15.93
C LYS A 83 1.05 -0.31 15.75
N PRO A 84 -0.28 -0.25 16.00
CA PRO A 84 -1.05 0.98 15.91
C PRO A 84 -0.70 2.01 16.99
N THR A 85 -1.12 3.26 16.79
CA THR A 85 -0.83 4.38 17.70
C THR A 85 -1.48 4.20 19.09
N LEU A 86 -2.77 3.87 19.10
CA LEU A 86 -3.62 3.96 20.31
C LEU A 86 -4.02 2.59 20.88
N THR A 87 -3.26 1.54 20.57
CA THR A 87 -3.51 0.23 21.19
C THR A 87 -2.91 0.14 22.59
N VAL A 88 -3.57 -0.63 23.46
CA VAL A 88 -3.19 -0.83 24.86
C VAL A 88 -2.99 -2.32 25.17
N ALA A 89 -2.19 -2.59 26.22
CA ALA A 89 -1.95 -3.95 26.69
C ALA A 89 -3.28 -4.64 27.07
N PRO A 90 -3.34 -6.01 26.90
CA PRO A 90 -2.31 -6.90 26.38
C PRO A 90 -2.21 -6.95 24.85
N GLN A 91 -3.19 -6.40 24.12
CA GLN A 91 -3.31 -6.52 22.67
C GLN A 91 -2.75 -5.28 21.95
N THR A 92 -1.44 -5.12 21.92
CA THR A 92 -0.79 -3.94 21.33
C THR A 92 -0.49 -4.07 19.84
N PHE A 93 -0.50 -5.29 19.29
CA PHE A 93 -0.17 -5.56 17.88
C PHE A 93 -1.40 -6.07 17.10
N ARG A 94 -1.43 -5.79 15.79
CA ARG A 94 -2.50 -6.18 14.86
C ARG A 94 -1.90 -6.95 13.68
N THR A 95 -1.43 -8.16 13.95
CA THR A 95 -0.73 -9.00 12.95
C THR A 95 -1.66 -9.71 11.98
N THR A 96 -2.98 -9.59 12.17
CA THR A 96 -4.02 -10.16 11.30
C THR A 96 -4.91 -9.07 10.70
N LYS A 97 -5.51 -9.35 9.53
CA LYS A 97 -6.47 -8.46 8.88
C LYS A 97 -7.63 -8.09 9.81
N ALA A 98 -8.20 -9.08 10.51
CA ALA A 98 -9.30 -8.83 11.46
C ALA A 98 -8.90 -7.83 12.55
N GLY A 99 -7.71 -8.00 13.13
CA GLY A 99 -7.20 -7.05 14.12
C GLY A 99 -6.95 -5.66 13.56
N ALA A 100 -6.50 -5.53 12.31
CA ALA A 100 -6.35 -4.22 11.67
C ALA A 100 -7.69 -3.54 11.42
N VAL A 101 -8.70 -4.28 10.92
CA VAL A 101 -10.08 -3.79 10.74
C VAL A 101 -10.64 -3.31 12.07
N ALA A 102 -10.52 -4.13 13.13
CA ALA A 102 -10.97 -3.77 14.47
C ALA A 102 -10.33 -2.47 14.97
N TYR A 103 -9.03 -2.28 14.78
CA TYR A 103 -8.36 -1.04 15.15
C TYR A 103 -8.93 0.18 14.42
N PHE A 104 -9.14 0.08 13.10
CA PHE A 104 -9.60 1.23 12.31
C PHE A 104 -11.06 1.57 12.55
N VAL A 105 -11.95 0.59 12.76
CA VAL A 105 -13.40 0.84 12.79
C VAL A 105 -14.10 0.33 14.06
N GLY A 106 -13.41 -0.33 14.97
CA GLY A 106 -14.00 -0.87 16.20
C GLY A 106 -15.02 -2.00 15.97
N GLY A 107 -15.75 -2.34 17.03
CA GLY A 107 -16.91 -3.24 16.96
C GLY A 107 -16.60 -4.74 16.86
N ASP A 108 -15.37 -5.16 17.11
CA ASP A 108 -14.97 -6.57 17.18
C ASP A 108 -14.77 -6.99 18.63
N SER A 109 -15.53 -8.00 19.07
CA SER A 109 -15.48 -8.51 20.47
C SER A 109 -14.12 -9.12 20.84
N ASN A 110 -13.33 -9.56 19.86
CA ASN A 110 -11.97 -10.02 20.10
C ASN A 110 -10.98 -8.88 20.39
N PHE A 111 -11.36 -7.63 20.07
CA PHE A 111 -10.56 -6.41 20.30
C PHE A 111 -11.42 -5.35 21.02
N PRO A 112 -11.93 -5.63 22.25
CA PRO A 112 -12.96 -4.80 22.89
C PRO A 112 -12.50 -3.38 23.25
N LYS A 113 -11.18 -3.13 23.26
CA LYS A 113 -10.60 -1.81 23.54
C LYS A 113 -10.42 -0.95 22.28
N ASP A 114 -10.65 -1.51 21.08
CA ASP A 114 -10.56 -0.76 19.83
C ASP A 114 -11.87 -0.01 19.57
N THR A 115 -11.80 1.32 19.61
CA THR A 115 -12.95 2.21 19.44
C THR A 115 -13.07 2.79 18.04
N GLY A 116 -12.24 2.34 17.09
CA GLY A 116 -12.24 2.82 15.73
C GLY A 116 -11.39 4.09 15.54
N PHE A 117 -10.09 3.92 15.35
CA PHE A 117 -9.17 5.03 15.10
C PHE A 117 -9.60 5.90 13.90
N ALA A 118 -10.07 5.28 12.83
CA ALA A 118 -10.53 6.01 11.65
C ALA A 118 -11.87 6.74 11.86
N LEU A 119 -12.63 6.41 12.91
CA LEU A 119 -13.94 7.02 13.19
C LEU A 119 -13.87 8.26 14.09
N LYS A 120 -12.65 8.76 14.36
CA LYS A 120 -12.44 9.92 15.25
C LYS A 120 -12.68 11.29 14.59
N GLY A 121 -13.33 11.32 13.43
CA GLY A 121 -13.70 12.58 12.76
C GLY A 121 -12.55 13.25 12.01
N TRP A 122 -11.65 12.47 11.44
CA TRP A 122 -10.52 12.98 10.64
C TRP A 122 -11.00 13.62 9.35
N THR A 123 -10.51 14.83 9.07
CA THR A 123 -10.86 15.64 7.90
C THR A 123 -9.67 15.87 6.97
N LYS A 124 -8.44 15.74 7.48
CA LYS A 124 -7.20 15.91 6.72
C LYS A 124 -6.14 14.95 7.24
N CYS A 125 -5.31 14.45 6.35
CA CYS A 125 -4.15 13.63 6.68
C CYS A 125 -3.01 13.97 5.72
N GLU A 126 -1.81 14.17 6.25
CA GLU A 126 -0.59 14.48 5.50
C GLU A 126 0.57 13.65 6.04
N SER A 127 1.39 13.10 5.16
CA SER A 127 2.62 12.40 5.52
C SER A 127 3.85 13.24 5.14
N LYS A 128 4.84 13.26 6.03
CA LYS A 128 6.14 13.91 5.81
C LYS A 128 7.25 12.94 6.20
N ASN A 129 7.99 12.45 5.21
CA ASN A 129 9.12 11.57 5.45
C ASN A 129 10.31 12.35 6.02
N ALA A 130 10.93 11.82 7.06
CA ALA A 130 12.28 12.18 7.48
C ALA A 130 13.32 11.51 6.56
N ALA A 131 13.06 10.23 6.20
CA ALA A 131 13.88 9.48 5.26
C ALA A 131 13.09 8.34 4.61
N VAL A 132 13.52 7.95 3.40
CA VAL A 132 13.08 6.76 2.68
C VAL A 132 14.32 5.96 2.30
N PHE A 133 14.33 4.66 2.59
CA PHE A 133 15.38 3.73 2.19
C PHE A 133 14.78 2.70 1.24
N ILE A 134 15.35 2.59 0.04
CA ILE A 134 14.88 1.69 -1.02
C ILE A 134 15.98 0.69 -1.33
N ALA A 135 15.64 -0.59 -1.34
CA ALA A 135 16.54 -1.69 -1.69
C ALA A 135 15.81 -2.69 -2.59
N GLY A 136 15.89 -2.47 -3.91
CA GLY A 136 15.26 -3.30 -4.92
C GLY A 136 13.73 -3.33 -4.77
N ASP A 137 13.19 -4.48 -4.42
CA ASP A 137 11.75 -4.78 -4.26
C ASP A 137 11.21 -4.44 -2.86
N SER A 138 12.02 -3.83 -1.99
CA SER A 138 11.58 -3.40 -0.67
C SER A 138 11.94 -1.93 -0.41
N ALA A 139 11.07 -1.24 0.35
CA ALA A 139 11.32 0.11 0.79
C ALA A 139 10.89 0.29 2.25
N SER A 140 11.62 1.11 2.99
CA SER A 140 11.25 1.53 4.33
C SER A 140 11.23 3.05 4.41
N SER A 141 10.29 3.60 5.16
CA SER A 141 10.22 5.03 5.40
C SER A 141 9.97 5.34 6.87
N MET A 142 10.48 6.47 7.32
CA MET A 142 10.26 6.99 8.66
C MET A 142 9.96 8.49 8.57
N GLY A 143 9.03 8.95 9.40
CA GLY A 143 8.63 10.36 9.43
C GLY A 143 7.38 10.58 10.26
N ASN A 144 6.66 11.64 9.96
CA ASN A 144 5.44 12.00 10.66
C ASN A 144 4.21 11.91 9.78
N VAL A 145 3.08 11.60 10.40
CA VAL A 145 1.76 11.79 9.81
C VAL A 145 0.99 12.77 10.68
N MET A 146 0.53 13.86 10.08
CA MET A 146 -0.31 14.88 10.69
C MET A 146 -1.76 14.62 10.31
N ILE A 147 -2.61 14.46 11.30
CA ILE A 147 -4.03 14.13 11.12
C ILE A 147 -4.85 15.22 11.78
N THR A 148 -5.74 15.86 11.03
CA THR A 148 -6.59 16.95 11.52
C THR A 148 -8.01 16.46 11.75
N ASP A 149 -8.60 16.75 12.91
CA ASP A 149 -10.00 16.45 13.22
C ASP A 149 -10.95 17.57 12.77
N ARG A 150 -12.25 17.40 13.01
CA ARG A 150 -13.30 18.38 12.67
C ARG A 150 -13.18 19.69 13.44
N ALA A 151 -12.53 19.71 14.59
CA ALA A 151 -12.29 20.92 15.37
C ALA A 151 -11.04 21.68 14.89
N GLY A 152 -10.33 21.15 13.87
CA GLY A 152 -9.09 21.73 13.38
C GLY A 152 -7.86 21.33 14.21
N LYS A 153 -8.01 20.47 15.22
CA LYS A 153 -6.88 20.01 16.04
C LYS A 153 -6.04 19.02 15.24
N VAL A 154 -4.74 19.28 15.20
CA VAL A 154 -3.76 18.40 14.56
C VAL A 154 -3.17 17.44 15.57
N THR A 155 -3.22 16.14 15.25
CA THR A 155 -2.47 15.09 15.96
C THR A 155 -1.31 14.65 15.08
N THR A 156 -0.10 14.83 15.56
CA THR A 156 1.11 14.34 14.88
C THR A 156 1.51 12.99 15.49
N VAL A 157 1.77 12.01 14.64
CA VAL A 157 2.24 10.69 15.04
C VAL A 157 3.53 10.35 14.31
N ASP A 158 4.45 9.65 14.99
CA ASP A 158 5.61 9.06 14.37
C ASP A 158 5.18 7.81 13.59
N LYS A 159 5.71 7.66 12.38
CA LYS A 159 5.39 6.57 11.48
C LYS A 159 6.63 5.91 10.94
N THR A 160 6.59 4.59 10.95
CA THR A 160 7.52 3.75 10.20
C THR A 160 6.71 2.78 9.35
N TRP A 161 6.99 2.76 8.06
CA TRP A 161 6.43 1.77 7.14
C TRP A 161 7.53 0.96 6.46
N LYS A 162 7.23 -0.30 6.18
CA LYS A 162 7.95 -1.10 5.18
C LYS A 162 6.97 -1.58 4.13
N TYR A 163 7.43 -1.48 2.89
CA TYR A 163 6.71 -1.90 1.71
C TYR A 163 7.47 -3.00 0.99
N VAL A 164 6.73 -3.90 0.35
CA VAL A 164 7.23 -4.87 -0.62
C VAL A 164 6.26 -4.95 -1.79
N LYS A 165 6.71 -5.40 -2.95
CA LYS A 165 5.82 -5.74 -4.05
C LYS A 165 5.37 -7.19 -3.92
N ASP A 166 4.07 -7.42 -4.16
CA ASP A 166 3.50 -8.76 -4.27
C ASP A 166 3.73 -9.36 -5.67
N ASP A 167 3.26 -10.59 -5.89
CA ASP A 167 3.40 -11.29 -7.18
C ASP A 167 2.71 -10.55 -8.34
N ALA A 168 1.71 -9.71 -8.05
CA ALA A 168 1.04 -8.84 -9.00
C ALA A 168 1.75 -7.48 -9.17
N VAL A 169 2.97 -7.33 -8.62
CA VAL A 169 3.77 -6.09 -8.66
C VAL A 169 3.06 -4.91 -7.97
N GLN A 170 2.14 -5.20 -7.04
CA GLN A 170 1.46 -4.19 -6.25
C GLN A 170 2.21 -3.92 -4.94
N LEU A 171 2.36 -2.64 -4.59
CA LEU A 171 3.03 -2.23 -3.35
C LEU A 171 2.15 -2.56 -2.13
N ARG A 172 2.70 -3.32 -1.18
CA ARG A 172 2.01 -3.75 0.04
C ARG A 172 2.74 -3.31 1.30
N ILE A 173 1.99 -2.79 2.27
CA ILE A 173 2.51 -2.49 3.60
C ILE A 173 2.68 -3.80 4.37
N VAL A 174 3.90 -4.14 4.77
CA VAL A 174 4.21 -5.33 5.59
C VAL A 174 4.69 -4.96 6.99
N LEU A 175 5.06 -3.69 7.21
CA LEU A 175 5.29 -3.12 8.53
C LEU A 175 4.63 -1.74 8.62
N HIS A 176 3.92 -1.51 9.70
CA HIS A 176 3.29 -0.23 10.04
C HIS A 176 3.43 0.00 11.54
N HIS A 177 4.41 0.75 11.94
CA HIS A 177 4.54 1.19 13.34
C HIS A 177 4.09 2.65 13.46
N SER A 178 3.33 2.92 14.49
CA SER A 178 2.90 4.27 14.83
C SER A 178 2.93 4.49 16.34
N SER A 179 3.41 5.65 16.75
CA SER A 179 3.42 6.09 18.14
C SER A 179 3.14 7.59 18.24
N LEU A 180 2.73 8.05 19.40
CA LEU A 180 2.81 9.47 19.70
C LEU A 180 4.27 9.82 19.95
N PRO A 181 4.74 11.02 19.54
CA PRO A 181 6.05 11.52 19.96
C PRO A 181 6.15 11.56 21.49
N TYR A 182 7.32 11.22 22.00
CA TYR A 182 7.57 11.36 23.44
C TYR A 182 7.53 12.85 23.82
N SER A 183 6.68 13.21 24.80
CA SER A 183 6.46 14.62 25.16
C SER A 183 7.45 15.13 26.22
N GLY A 184 8.29 14.28 26.80
CA GLY A 184 9.12 14.63 27.96
C GLY A 184 8.27 15.04 29.17
N THR A 185 8.69 14.79 30.36
CA THR A 185 8.19 15.39 31.62
C THR A 185 9.20 16.40 32.09
#